data_d355263041e9f7da3cced1e49d5a0fc8
#
_entry.id   d355263041e9f7da3cced1e49d5a0fc8
#
_cell.length_a   1.000
_cell.length_b   1.000
_cell.length_c   1.000
_cell.angle_alpha   90.00
_cell.angle_beta   90.00
_cell.angle_gamma   90.00
#
_symmetry.space_group_name_H-M   'P 1'
#
loop_
_entity.id
_entity.type
_entity.pdbx_description
1 polymer ?
#
loop_
_entity_poly.entity_id
_entity_poly.type
_entity_poly.pdbx_seq_one_letter_code
_entity_poly.pdbx_strand_id
1 'polypeptide(L)'
;MIELATKAENYAAEKTNEVMVRAIAQAYADGYRDGYKDRGEEILVDLRDNKTEYVDLGLPSGTLWAKDYETDDNDKTIYLPYHTAEEYQLPTEEQWNELLEICRWKGEYSSSGLSFYGVTCIGPNGNSIYLRSKGYVQDKEILRVPSYGGGHIYFWISDNGDTNEKNAIHVSAGTKGIPEKEIANFFSGYKLPIRLVRSK
;
A
#
# COMPACT_ATOMS: atom_id res chain seq x y z
N MET A 1 -32.34 49.82 -6.70
CA MET A 1 -32.57 49.03 -5.47
C MET A 1 -32.90 47.57 -5.77
N ILE A 2 -33.75 47.26 -6.73
CA ILE A 2 -34.14 45.86 -7.08
C ILE A 2 -32.92 45.02 -7.53
N GLU A 3 -32.02 45.63 -8.32
CA GLU A 3 -30.84 44.92 -8.85
C GLU A 3 -29.82 44.50 -7.79
N LEU A 4 -29.72 45.27 -6.68
CA LEU A 4 -28.80 44.94 -5.58
C LEU A 4 -29.35 43.78 -4.72
N ALA A 5 -30.68 43.74 -4.52
CA ALA A 5 -31.33 42.67 -3.78
C ALA A 5 -31.19 41.32 -4.52
N THR A 6 -31.42 41.32 -5.85
CA THR A 6 -31.27 40.10 -6.67
C THR A 6 -29.83 39.60 -6.71
N LYS A 7 -28.84 40.50 -6.74
CA LYS A 7 -27.42 40.11 -6.67
C LYS A 7 -27.09 39.49 -5.29
N ALA A 8 -27.63 40.04 -4.22
CA ALA A 8 -27.42 39.50 -2.86
C ALA A 8 -28.06 38.12 -2.69
N GLU A 9 -29.27 37.92 -3.22
CA GLU A 9 -29.95 36.64 -3.18
C GLU A 9 -29.22 35.57 -3.98
N ASN A 10 -28.74 35.87 -5.18
CA ASN A 10 -27.97 34.97 -6.01
C ASN A 10 -26.65 34.58 -5.35
N TYR A 11 -25.94 35.56 -4.77
CA TYR A 11 -24.71 35.31 -4.01
C TYR A 11 -24.95 34.41 -2.79
N ALA A 12 -26.03 34.69 -2.03
CA ALA A 12 -26.40 33.87 -0.88
C ALA A 12 -26.78 32.44 -1.28
N ALA A 13 -27.52 32.25 -2.39
CA ALA A 13 -27.87 30.93 -2.90
C ALA A 13 -26.65 30.14 -3.38
N GLU A 14 -25.71 30.81 -4.06
CA GLU A 14 -24.46 30.21 -4.51
C GLU A 14 -23.59 29.74 -3.33
N LYS A 15 -23.43 30.61 -2.30
CA LYS A 15 -22.70 30.27 -1.10
C LYS A 15 -23.35 29.16 -0.28
N THR A 16 -24.66 29.18 -0.18
CA THR A 16 -25.41 28.09 0.49
C THR A 16 -25.22 26.78 -0.22
N ASN A 17 -25.22 26.78 -1.55
CA ASN A 17 -24.99 25.57 -2.35
C ASN A 17 -23.56 25.03 -2.17
N GLU A 18 -22.55 25.90 -2.20
CA GLU A 18 -21.16 25.50 -1.92
C GLU A 18 -21.01 24.88 -0.52
N VAL A 19 -21.61 25.48 0.50
CA VAL A 19 -21.54 24.96 1.89
C VAL A 19 -22.25 23.61 1.98
N MET A 20 -23.42 23.47 1.35
CA MET A 20 -24.14 22.19 1.33
C MET A 20 -23.36 21.10 0.60
N VAL A 21 -22.79 21.40 -0.56
CA VAL A 21 -21.96 20.44 -1.32
C VAL A 21 -20.77 19.99 -0.50
N ARG A 22 -20.08 20.94 0.16
CA ARG A 22 -18.95 20.59 1.05
C ARG A 22 -19.38 19.76 2.24
N ALA A 23 -20.51 20.09 2.87
CA ALA A 23 -21.02 19.34 4.02
C ALA A 23 -21.43 17.91 3.64
N ILE A 24 -22.07 17.73 2.47
CA ILE A 24 -22.44 16.41 1.96
C ILE A 24 -21.18 15.61 1.59
N ALA A 25 -20.22 16.22 0.93
CA ALA A 25 -18.95 15.57 0.59
C ALA A 25 -18.20 15.14 1.84
N GLN A 26 -18.15 16.00 2.87
CA GLN A 26 -17.51 15.68 4.15
C GLN A 26 -18.25 14.54 4.86
N ALA A 27 -19.59 14.62 4.98
CA ALA A 27 -20.39 13.57 5.60
C ALA A 27 -20.26 12.22 4.87
N TYR A 28 -20.16 12.24 3.54
CA TYR A 28 -19.89 11.04 2.76
C TYR A 28 -18.49 10.47 3.03
N ALA A 29 -17.49 11.34 3.06
CA ALA A 29 -16.11 10.93 3.36
C ALA A 29 -15.97 10.38 4.78
N ASP A 30 -16.62 11.01 5.76
CA ASP A 30 -16.61 10.57 7.15
C ASP A 30 -17.36 9.24 7.31
N GLY A 31 -18.55 9.10 6.74
CA GLY A 31 -19.30 7.85 6.76
C GLY A 31 -18.60 6.70 6.02
N TYR A 32 -17.88 7.02 4.95
CA TYR A 32 -17.05 6.05 4.25
C TYR A 32 -15.87 5.62 5.12
N ARG A 33 -15.18 6.57 5.74
CA ARG A 33 -14.05 6.34 6.66
C ARG A 33 -14.48 5.50 7.86
N ASP A 34 -15.58 5.86 8.51
CA ASP A 34 -16.10 5.13 9.67
C ASP A 34 -16.52 3.71 9.30
N GLY A 35 -17.21 3.52 8.18
CA GLY A 35 -17.60 2.20 7.71
C GLY A 35 -16.43 1.31 7.25
N TYR A 36 -15.29 1.90 6.91
CA TYR A 36 -14.04 1.17 6.66
C TYR A 36 -13.26 0.91 7.94
N LYS A 37 -13.33 1.84 8.89
CA LYS A 37 -12.69 1.71 10.20
C LYS A 37 -13.28 0.56 10.99
N ASP A 38 -14.61 0.45 11.04
CA ASP A 38 -15.30 -0.66 11.71
C ASP A 38 -14.89 -2.02 11.12
N ARG A 39 -14.78 -2.12 9.79
CA ARG A 39 -14.29 -3.33 9.12
C ARG A 39 -12.81 -3.57 9.31
N GLY A 40 -12.03 -2.50 9.43
CA GLY A 40 -10.61 -2.54 9.74
C GLY A 40 -10.34 -3.03 11.16
N GLU A 41 -11.18 -2.64 12.12
CA GLU A 41 -11.08 -3.10 13.49
C GLU A 41 -11.31 -4.61 13.62
N GLU A 42 -12.25 -5.19 12.88
CA GLU A 42 -12.45 -6.65 12.84
C GLU A 42 -11.21 -7.36 12.28
N ILE A 43 -10.63 -6.84 11.19
CA ILE A 43 -9.42 -7.40 10.60
C ILE A 43 -8.21 -7.21 11.55
N LEU A 44 -8.11 -6.05 12.20
CA LEU A 44 -7.04 -5.75 13.15
C LEU A 44 -7.04 -6.67 14.37
N VAL A 45 -8.22 -7.06 14.85
CA VAL A 45 -8.34 -8.00 15.98
C VAL A 45 -7.76 -9.35 15.60
N ASP A 46 -8.06 -9.86 14.42
CA ASP A 46 -7.57 -11.16 13.93
C ASP A 46 -6.06 -11.15 13.66
N LEU A 47 -5.52 -10.01 13.16
CA LEU A 47 -4.09 -9.87 12.90
C LEU A 47 -3.26 -9.65 14.19
N ARG A 48 -3.84 -9.09 15.25
CA ARG A 48 -3.14 -8.89 16.54
C ARG A 48 -2.79 -10.18 17.26
N ASP A 49 -3.46 -11.28 16.99
CA ASP A 49 -3.19 -12.61 17.57
C ASP A 49 -2.04 -13.38 16.92
N ASN A 50 -1.45 -12.85 15.88
CA ASN A 50 -0.04 -12.86 15.54
C ASN A 50 0.65 -14.17 15.18
N LYS A 51 0.67 -14.46 13.89
CA LYS A 51 1.56 -15.47 13.31
C LYS A 51 2.71 -14.88 12.48
N THR A 52 2.87 -13.55 12.45
CA THR A 52 3.87 -12.91 11.59
C THR A 52 5.28 -13.29 12.00
N GLU A 53 5.95 -14.05 11.14
CA GLU A 53 7.35 -14.39 11.30
C GLU A 53 8.21 -13.25 10.75
N TYR A 54 9.14 -12.74 11.55
CA TYR A 54 10.06 -11.67 11.18
C TYR A 54 11.46 -12.21 10.95
N VAL A 55 12.15 -11.65 9.97
CA VAL A 55 13.50 -12.00 9.58
C VAL A 55 14.45 -10.85 9.90
N ASP A 56 15.51 -11.15 10.62
CA ASP A 56 16.66 -10.26 10.80
C ASP A 56 17.56 -10.40 9.56
N LEU A 57 17.59 -9.35 8.74
CA LEU A 57 18.43 -9.30 7.56
C LEU A 57 19.85 -8.79 7.85
N GLY A 58 20.13 -8.41 9.10
CA GLY A 58 21.41 -7.80 9.49
C GLY A 58 21.57 -6.36 9.02
N LEU A 59 20.45 -5.63 8.92
CA LEU A 59 20.46 -4.22 8.52
C LEU A 59 21.02 -3.33 9.63
N PRO A 60 21.74 -2.24 9.30
CA PRO A 60 22.28 -1.28 10.25
C PRO A 60 21.22 -0.68 11.20
N SER A 61 20.02 -0.41 10.71
CA SER A 61 18.89 0.08 11.51
C SER A 61 18.40 -0.92 12.57
N GLY A 62 18.73 -2.21 12.40
CA GLY A 62 18.14 -3.29 13.18
C GLY A 62 16.69 -3.60 12.82
N THR A 63 16.16 -3.06 11.73
CA THR A 63 14.80 -3.35 11.27
C THR A 63 14.64 -4.83 10.95
N LEU A 64 13.62 -5.44 11.52
CA LEU A 64 13.17 -6.79 11.17
C LEU A 64 12.03 -6.68 10.16
N TRP A 65 12.10 -7.49 9.12
CA TRP A 65 11.09 -7.52 8.06
C TRP A 65 10.22 -8.76 8.16
N ALA A 66 8.92 -8.61 8.01
CA ALA A 66 8.04 -9.76 7.91
C ALA A 66 8.49 -10.70 6.78
N LYS A 67 8.49 -11.99 7.03
CA LYS A 67 8.95 -13.01 6.08
C LYS A 67 8.10 -13.05 4.81
N ASP A 68 6.78 -12.86 4.96
CA ASP A 68 5.82 -12.81 3.85
C ASP A 68 4.83 -11.64 4.07
N TYR A 69 3.88 -11.49 3.17
CA TYR A 69 2.73 -10.59 3.36
C TYR A 69 1.80 -11.12 4.44
N GLU A 70 1.06 -10.23 5.06
CA GLU A 70 0.02 -10.62 6.00
C GLU A 70 -1.07 -11.44 5.30
N THR A 71 -1.57 -12.45 6.02
CA THR A 71 -2.59 -13.38 5.54
C THR A 71 -3.77 -13.48 6.50
N ASP A 72 -4.94 -13.81 5.97
CA ASP A 72 -6.10 -14.19 6.76
C ASP A 72 -5.96 -15.63 7.36
N ASP A 73 -6.95 -16.06 8.11
CA ASP A 73 -6.98 -17.41 8.73
C ASP A 73 -6.94 -18.57 7.71
N ASN A 74 -7.17 -18.30 6.44
CA ASN A 74 -7.11 -19.28 5.37
C ASN A 74 -5.81 -19.16 4.53
N ASP A 75 -4.78 -18.52 5.07
CA ASP A 75 -3.50 -18.25 4.40
C ASP A 75 -3.62 -17.44 3.09
N LYS A 76 -4.70 -16.66 2.94
CA LYS A 76 -4.86 -15.76 1.80
C LYS A 76 -4.27 -14.39 2.11
N THR A 77 -3.49 -13.86 1.18
CA THR A 77 -2.93 -12.52 1.30
C THR A 77 -4.02 -11.47 1.53
N ILE A 78 -3.84 -10.65 2.55
CA ILE A 78 -4.74 -9.55 2.90
C ILE A 78 -4.37 -8.33 2.06
N TYR A 79 -5.40 -7.69 1.50
CA TYR A 79 -5.29 -6.46 0.72
C TYR A 79 -6.08 -5.37 1.42
N LEU A 80 -5.41 -4.30 1.84
CA LEU A 80 -6.02 -3.19 2.57
C LEU A 80 -5.89 -1.88 1.81
N PRO A 81 -6.90 -1.00 1.88
CA PRO A 81 -6.74 0.39 1.48
C PRO A 81 -5.80 1.09 2.47
N TYR A 82 -5.18 2.20 2.03
CA TYR A 82 -4.14 2.85 2.83
C TYR A 82 -4.60 3.22 4.24
N HIS A 83 -5.78 3.84 4.36
CA HIS A 83 -6.32 4.30 5.66
C HIS A 83 -6.55 3.18 6.69
N THR A 84 -6.65 1.92 6.25
CA THR A 84 -6.67 0.77 7.15
C THR A 84 -5.25 0.24 7.36
N ALA A 85 -4.42 0.24 6.30
CA ALA A 85 -3.07 -0.26 6.35
C ALA A 85 -2.14 0.59 7.25
N GLU A 86 -2.36 1.91 7.34
CA GLU A 86 -1.57 2.84 8.16
C GLU A 86 -1.66 2.59 9.67
N GLU A 87 -2.65 1.81 10.12
CA GLU A 87 -2.76 1.39 11.52
C GLU A 87 -1.76 0.29 11.90
N TYR A 88 -1.07 -0.29 10.90
CA TYR A 88 -0.04 -1.30 11.09
C TYR A 88 1.36 -0.68 11.01
N GLN A 89 2.35 -1.44 11.46
CA GLN A 89 3.75 -1.06 11.31
C GLN A 89 4.23 -1.27 9.87
N LEU A 90 3.80 -0.40 8.98
CA LEU A 90 4.28 -0.37 7.61
C LEU A 90 5.76 0.07 7.57
N PRO A 91 6.54 -0.40 6.59
CA PRO A 91 7.88 0.10 6.37
C PRO A 91 7.85 1.57 5.96
N THR A 92 8.85 2.33 6.38
CA THR A 92 9.08 3.71 5.92
C THR A 92 9.89 3.73 4.63
N GLU A 93 9.95 4.89 3.98
CA GLU A 93 10.80 5.11 2.82
C GLU A 93 12.28 4.87 3.15
N GLU A 94 12.74 5.32 4.31
CA GLU A 94 14.13 5.12 4.75
C GLU A 94 14.46 3.64 4.92
N GLN A 95 13.55 2.86 5.52
CA GLN A 95 13.72 1.42 5.68
C GLN A 95 13.73 0.69 4.34
N TRP A 96 12.92 1.14 3.38
CA TRP A 96 12.96 0.61 2.03
C TRP A 96 14.28 0.95 1.32
N ASN A 97 14.73 2.20 1.40
CA ASN A 97 15.98 2.64 0.83
C ASN A 97 17.19 1.88 1.42
N GLU A 98 17.15 1.59 2.73
CA GLU A 98 18.15 0.74 3.37
C GLU A 98 18.21 -0.66 2.75
N LEU A 99 17.05 -1.29 2.47
CA LEU A 99 17.03 -2.56 1.73
C LEU A 99 17.67 -2.45 0.35
N LEU A 100 17.35 -1.37 -0.38
CA LEU A 100 17.91 -1.15 -1.72
C LEU A 100 19.41 -1.02 -1.73
N GLU A 101 19.98 -0.33 -0.75
CA GLU A 101 21.41 -0.04 -0.65
C GLU A 101 22.22 -1.21 -0.09
N ILE A 102 21.69 -1.92 0.90
CA ILE A 102 22.46 -2.90 1.70
C ILE A 102 22.26 -4.32 1.19
N CYS A 103 21.07 -4.67 0.70
CA CYS A 103 20.75 -6.04 0.34
C CYS A 103 21.09 -6.37 -1.11
N ARG A 104 21.34 -7.65 -1.36
CA ARG A 104 21.45 -8.19 -2.72
C ARG A 104 20.10 -8.67 -3.20
N TRP A 105 19.81 -8.46 -4.47
CA TRP A 105 18.50 -8.74 -5.06
C TRP A 105 18.64 -9.78 -6.16
N LYS A 106 17.76 -10.80 -6.13
CA LYS A 106 17.69 -11.86 -7.12
C LYS A 106 16.26 -12.02 -7.60
N GLY A 107 15.99 -11.65 -8.87
CA GLY A 107 14.69 -11.87 -9.50
C GLY A 107 14.43 -13.35 -9.78
N GLU A 108 13.17 -13.74 -9.66
CA GLU A 108 12.70 -15.09 -9.98
C GLU A 108 11.72 -15.04 -11.16
N TYR A 109 12.05 -15.82 -12.19
CA TYR A 109 11.35 -15.82 -13.47
C TYR A 109 10.96 -17.25 -13.87
N SER A 110 9.97 -17.36 -14.77
CA SER A 110 9.69 -18.62 -15.43
C SER A 110 10.90 -19.13 -16.22
N SER A 111 10.91 -20.41 -16.55
CA SER A 111 11.96 -21.02 -17.36
C SER A 111 12.10 -20.36 -18.75
N SER A 112 11.03 -19.79 -19.27
CA SER A 112 11.02 -19.03 -20.52
C SER A 112 11.49 -17.58 -20.34
N GLY A 113 11.69 -17.08 -19.09
CA GLY A 113 12.01 -15.69 -18.78
C GLY A 113 10.86 -14.70 -18.98
N LEU A 114 9.67 -15.20 -19.38
CA LEU A 114 8.54 -14.33 -19.73
C LEU A 114 7.66 -13.93 -18.55
N SER A 115 7.73 -14.66 -17.44
CA SER A 115 6.92 -14.37 -16.26
C SER A 115 7.81 -14.11 -15.06
N PHE A 116 7.59 -12.98 -14.39
CA PHE A 116 8.24 -12.62 -13.15
C PHE A 116 7.38 -13.06 -11.96
N TYR A 117 7.94 -13.86 -11.08
CA TYR A 117 7.23 -14.39 -9.92
C TYR A 117 7.47 -13.59 -8.64
N GLY A 118 8.61 -12.92 -8.57
CA GLY A 118 9.01 -12.18 -7.42
C GLY A 118 10.50 -11.93 -7.35
N VAL A 119 10.95 -11.46 -6.21
CA VAL A 119 12.36 -11.16 -5.96
C VAL A 119 12.76 -11.59 -4.56
N THR A 120 13.91 -12.22 -4.45
CA THR A 120 14.57 -12.53 -3.17
C THR A 120 15.49 -11.37 -2.79
N CYS A 121 15.26 -10.79 -1.62
CA CYS A 121 16.12 -9.78 -0.99
C CYS A 121 17.00 -10.49 0.05
N ILE A 122 18.32 -10.45 -0.10
CA ILE A 122 19.29 -11.16 0.73
C ILE A 122 20.11 -10.14 1.51
N GLY A 123 19.97 -10.18 2.82
CA GLY A 123 20.67 -9.30 3.74
C GLY A 123 22.17 -9.63 3.88
N PRO A 124 22.96 -8.74 4.49
CA PRO A 124 24.39 -8.93 4.70
C PRO A 124 24.73 -10.14 5.59
N ASN A 125 23.82 -10.55 6.47
CA ASN A 125 23.99 -11.75 7.32
C ASN A 125 23.63 -13.06 6.61
N GLY A 126 23.19 -13.01 5.35
CA GLY A 126 22.81 -14.16 4.52
C GLY A 126 21.35 -14.57 4.65
N ASN A 127 20.61 -14.04 5.62
CA ASN A 127 19.17 -14.26 5.71
C ASN A 127 18.45 -13.53 4.56
N SER A 128 17.26 -14.00 4.23
CA SER A 128 16.52 -13.43 3.10
C SER A 128 15.03 -13.40 3.32
N ILE A 129 14.37 -12.48 2.62
CA ILE A 129 12.92 -12.42 2.45
C ILE A 129 12.58 -12.54 0.97
N TYR A 130 11.39 -13.10 0.69
CA TYR A 130 10.87 -13.20 -0.66
C TYR A 130 9.70 -12.24 -0.86
N LEU A 131 9.83 -11.37 -1.84
CA LEU A 131 8.77 -10.47 -2.29
C LEU A 131 8.07 -11.11 -3.47
N ARG A 132 6.89 -11.67 -3.22
CA ARG A 132 6.11 -12.35 -4.25
C ARG A 132 5.24 -11.36 -5.04
N SER A 133 5.13 -11.58 -6.34
CA SER A 133 4.19 -10.84 -7.18
C SER A 133 2.75 -11.21 -6.80
N LYS A 134 2.00 -10.25 -6.27
CA LYS A 134 0.62 -10.44 -5.79
C LYS A 134 -0.39 -9.49 -6.45
N GLY A 135 0.08 -8.45 -7.16
CA GLY A 135 -0.81 -7.44 -7.73
C GLY A 135 -1.47 -6.56 -6.64
N TYR A 136 -2.55 -5.92 -7.00
CA TYR A 136 -3.38 -5.08 -6.11
C TYR A 136 -4.87 -5.27 -6.44
N VAL A 137 -5.76 -4.76 -5.59
CA VAL A 137 -7.20 -4.84 -5.80
C VAL A 137 -7.76 -3.45 -6.11
N GLN A 138 -8.47 -3.38 -7.23
CA GLN A 138 -9.27 -2.24 -7.64
C GLN A 138 -10.71 -2.72 -7.87
N ASP A 139 -11.70 -2.00 -7.40
CA ASP A 139 -13.14 -2.26 -7.64
C ASP A 139 -13.59 -3.73 -7.42
N LYS A 140 -13.06 -4.39 -6.40
CA LYS A 140 -13.27 -5.81 -6.03
C LYS A 140 -12.57 -6.85 -6.90
N GLU A 141 -11.80 -6.46 -7.89
CA GLU A 141 -11.01 -7.37 -8.70
C GLU A 141 -9.53 -7.30 -8.34
N ILE A 142 -8.90 -8.47 -8.21
CA ILE A 142 -7.44 -8.53 -8.07
C ILE A 142 -6.85 -8.28 -9.44
N LEU A 143 -6.32 -7.09 -9.64
CA LEU A 143 -5.56 -6.75 -10.83
C LEU A 143 -4.15 -7.31 -10.69
N ARG A 144 -3.99 -8.49 -11.23
CA ARG A 144 -2.66 -9.04 -11.51
C ARG A 144 -2.19 -8.40 -12.81
N VAL A 145 -1.69 -7.18 -12.71
CA VAL A 145 -1.07 -6.58 -13.89
C VAL A 145 0.27 -7.27 -14.11
N PRO A 146 0.55 -7.81 -15.25
CA PRO A 146 -0.05 -7.69 -16.56
C PRO A 146 0.01 -8.93 -17.43
N SER A 147 -0.60 -8.76 -18.54
CA SER A 147 -0.69 -9.65 -19.67
C SER A 147 0.59 -9.88 -20.49
N TYR A 148 1.67 -9.13 -20.35
CA TYR A 148 2.91 -9.35 -21.10
C TYR A 148 4.13 -8.91 -20.29
N GLY A 149 4.93 -9.87 -19.86
CA GLY A 149 6.30 -9.65 -19.38
C GLY A 149 6.50 -9.67 -17.86
N GLY A 150 5.50 -9.98 -17.04
CA GLY A 150 5.82 -10.22 -15.66
C GLY A 150 4.81 -9.73 -14.65
N GLY A 151 4.79 -10.36 -13.51
CA GLY A 151 4.06 -9.91 -12.35
C GLY A 151 4.67 -8.63 -11.75
N HIS A 152 3.89 -7.95 -10.96
CA HIS A 152 4.32 -6.79 -10.21
C HIS A 152 4.15 -7.04 -8.73
N ILE A 153 5.04 -6.48 -7.94
CA ILE A 153 5.00 -6.49 -6.49
C ILE A 153 4.56 -5.11 -6.06
N TYR A 154 3.57 -5.05 -5.19
CA TYR A 154 3.08 -3.83 -4.57
C TYR A 154 2.89 -4.07 -3.08
N PHE A 155 3.19 -3.09 -2.25
CA PHE A 155 2.78 -3.00 -0.85
C PHE A 155 2.89 -1.57 -0.35
N TRP A 156 2.04 -1.22 0.61
CA TRP A 156 2.05 0.11 1.21
C TRP A 156 3.33 0.36 2.02
N ILE A 157 3.76 1.61 2.00
CA ILE A 157 4.73 2.14 2.98
C ILE A 157 4.07 3.28 3.75
N SER A 158 4.62 3.57 4.93
CA SER A 158 4.18 4.70 5.74
C SER A 158 4.37 6.02 4.98
N ASP A 159 3.33 6.81 4.92
CA ASP A 159 3.28 8.09 4.21
C ASP A 159 2.54 9.12 5.06
N ASN A 160 3.20 10.21 5.40
CA ASN A 160 2.64 11.29 6.20
C ASN A 160 1.96 12.38 5.34
N GLY A 161 1.89 12.19 4.03
CA GLY A 161 1.26 13.13 3.10
C GLY A 161 -0.27 13.18 3.25
N ASP A 162 -0.82 14.37 3.11
CA ASP A 162 -2.27 14.64 3.28
C ASP A 162 -3.00 14.62 1.91
N THR A 163 -2.57 13.75 1.01
CA THR A 163 -3.12 13.62 -0.34
C THR A 163 -3.91 12.32 -0.51
N ASN A 164 -4.76 12.27 -1.55
CA ASN A 164 -5.49 11.04 -1.92
C ASN A 164 -4.58 9.99 -2.58
N GLU A 165 -3.35 10.35 -2.88
CA GLU A 165 -2.32 9.43 -3.39
C GLU A 165 -1.33 9.16 -2.27
N LYS A 166 -0.99 7.90 -2.10
CA LYS A 166 -0.12 7.38 -1.04
C LYS A 166 1.04 6.59 -1.63
N ASN A 167 2.17 6.65 -0.94
CA ASN A 167 3.37 5.95 -1.37
C ASN A 167 3.23 4.44 -1.19
N ALA A 168 3.64 3.72 -2.20
CA ALA A 168 3.74 2.27 -2.19
C ALA A 168 5.03 1.82 -2.86
N ILE A 169 5.54 0.69 -2.45
CA ILE A 169 6.63 0.03 -3.16
C ILE A 169 6.06 -0.62 -4.41
N HIS A 170 6.76 -0.41 -5.51
CA HIS A 170 6.56 -1.11 -6.76
C HIS A 170 7.85 -1.78 -7.22
N VAL A 171 7.78 -3.09 -7.46
CA VAL A 171 8.88 -3.83 -8.08
C VAL A 171 8.36 -4.57 -9.30
N SER A 172 9.03 -4.42 -10.41
CA SER A 172 8.70 -5.06 -11.69
C SER A 172 9.85 -5.89 -12.24
N ALA A 173 9.57 -6.62 -13.31
CA ALA A 173 10.54 -7.53 -13.94
C ALA A 173 11.83 -6.85 -14.39
N GLY A 174 11.75 -5.57 -14.77
CA GLY A 174 12.88 -4.83 -15.31
C GLY A 174 13.44 -5.40 -16.63
N THR A 175 14.59 -4.86 -17.03
CA THR A 175 15.29 -5.32 -18.23
C THR A 175 16.41 -6.27 -17.89
N LYS A 176 16.64 -7.28 -18.75
CA LYS A 176 17.72 -8.28 -18.59
C LYS A 176 17.70 -9.05 -17.27
N GLY A 177 16.51 -9.26 -16.68
CA GLY A 177 16.37 -10.01 -15.43
C GLY A 177 16.80 -9.25 -14.17
N ILE A 178 17.03 -7.95 -14.27
CA ILE A 178 17.29 -7.07 -13.13
C ILE A 178 15.96 -6.40 -12.75
N PRO A 179 15.39 -6.68 -11.56
CA PRO A 179 14.14 -6.05 -11.15
C PRO A 179 14.30 -4.53 -11.01
N GLU A 180 13.34 -3.80 -11.56
CA GLU A 180 13.19 -2.36 -11.31
C GLU A 180 12.42 -2.16 -10.00
N LYS A 181 12.90 -1.24 -9.18
CA LYS A 181 12.39 -0.99 -7.83
C LYS A 181 12.21 0.51 -7.65
N GLU A 182 10.99 0.92 -7.37
CA GLU A 182 10.64 2.33 -7.20
C GLU A 182 9.61 2.53 -6.08
N ILE A 183 9.48 3.76 -5.62
CA ILE A 183 8.34 4.21 -4.84
C ILE A 183 7.37 4.85 -5.83
N ALA A 184 6.16 4.34 -5.87
CA ALA A 184 5.10 4.81 -6.75
C ALA A 184 3.92 5.35 -5.95
N ASN A 185 3.23 6.34 -6.50
CA ASN A 185 2.02 6.89 -5.91
C ASN A 185 0.80 6.08 -6.35
N PHE A 186 0.00 5.68 -5.37
CA PHE A 186 -1.24 4.95 -5.59
C PHE A 186 -2.42 5.68 -4.95
N PHE A 187 -3.57 5.63 -5.61
CA PHE A 187 -4.81 6.11 -5.02
C PHE A 187 -5.10 5.34 -3.71
N SER A 188 -5.33 6.08 -2.64
CA SER A 188 -5.48 5.53 -1.28
C SER A 188 -6.63 4.53 -1.12
N GLY A 189 -7.62 4.56 -2.01
CA GLY A 189 -8.73 3.62 -2.06
C GLY A 189 -8.41 2.27 -2.73
N TYR A 190 -7.28 2.14 -3.45
CA TYR A 190 -6.82 0.84 -3.91
C TYR A 190 -6.38 -0.01 -2.72
N LYS A 191 -6.51 -1.33 -2.85
CA LYS A 191 -6.08 -2.24 -1.79
C LYS A 191 -4.80 -2.94 -2.23
N LEU A 192 -3.74 -2.73 -1.47
CA LEU A 192 -2.46 -3.37 -1.68
C LEU A 192 -2.21 -4.40 -0.58
N PRO A 193 -1.37 -5.42 -0.85
CA PRO A 193 -0.85 -6.27 0.21
C PRO A 193 -0.10 -5.43 1.24
N ILE A 194 -0.07 -5.88 2.47
CA ILE A 194 0.75 -5.27 3.52
C ILE A 194 1.91 -6.18 3.89
N ARG A 195 3.04 -5.56 4.15
CA ARG A 195 4.22 -6.20 4.66
C ARG A 195 4.74 -5.40 5.83
N LEU A 196 4.85 -6.05 6.97
CA LEU A 196 5.14 -5.37 8.21
C LEU A 196 6.64 -5.31 8.50
N VAL A 197 7.00 -4.36 9.33
CA VAL A 197 8.33 -4.23 9.92
C VAL A 197 8.21 -4.07 11.43
N ARG A 198 9.29 -4.32 12.16
CA ARG A 198 9.41 -3.96 13.57
C ARG A 198 10.86 -3.66 13.92
N SER A 199 11.05 -2.89 14.97
CA SER A 199 12.37 -2.71 15.57
C SER A 199 12.81 -3.99 16.31
N LYS A 200 14.11 -4.20 16.34
CA LYS A 200 14.74 -5.30 17.07
C LYS A 200 14.69 -5.07 18.58
#